data_483e8252bbe12375ae60aa5ce3bd83d6
#
_entry.id   483e8252bbe12375ae60aa5ce3bd83d6
#
_cell.length_a   1.000
_cell.length_b   1.000
_cell.length_c   1.000
_cell.angle_alpha   90.00
_cell.angle_beta   90.00
_cell.angle_gamma   90.00
#
_symmetry.space_group_name_H-M   'P 1'
#
loop_
_entity.id
_entity.type
_entity.pdbx_description
1 polymer ?
#
loop_
_entity_poly.entity_id
_entity_poly.type
_entity_poly.pdbx_seq_one_letter_code
_entity_poly.pdbx_strand_id
1 'polypeptide(L)'
;MNISVSQVQGNVPVTVVKLDGQLDGQTYQNLITQAREAYQAGWRDFLVDMGDLTYISSAGLVALHSMALMLRGEELPDTESGWSAFRSMSKTSSSGRQVHIKLLNPRPEVQSVLEMVGFTAVFEIFNDLDEAVKSF
;
A
#
# COMPACT_ATOMS: atom_id res chain seq x y z
N MET A 1 12.29 10.57 0.26
CA MET A 1 11.43 9.76 1.16
C MET A 1 12.23 8.63 1.76
N ASN A 2 11.99 8.33 3.01
CA ASN A 2 12.59 7.18 3.66
C ASN A 2 11.56 6.05 3.78
N ILE A 3 11.98 4.85 3.43
CA ILE A 3 11.15 3.65 3.55
C ILE A 3 11.86 2.70 4.51
N SER A 4 11.18 2.31 5.58
CA SER A 4 11.69 1.34 6.54
C SER A 4 10.83 0.08 6.49
N VAL A 5 11.47 -1.08 6.39
CA VAL A 5 10.78 -2.36 6.32
C VAL A 5 11.18 -3.19 7.54
N SER A 6 10.20 -3.64 8.29
CA SER A 6 10.44 -4.48 9.48
C SER A 6 9.37 -5.56 9.57
N GLN A 7 9.65 -6.60 10.37
CA GLN A 7 8.71 -7.69 10.60
C GLN A 7 8.20 -7.62 12.03
N VAL A 8 6.89 -7.79 12.19
CA VAL A 8 6.22 -7.83 13.50
C VAL A 8 5.43 -9.14 13.56
N GLN A 9 5.57 -9.85 14.66
CA GLN A 9 4.86 -11.11 14.85
C GLN A 9 3.49 -10.86 15.45
N GLY A 10 2.43 -11.16 14.69
CA GLY A 10 1.06 -11.20 15.15
C GLY A 10 0.53 -12.63 15.08
N ASN A 11 -0.72 -12.81 14.65
CA ASN A 11 -1.25 -14.13 14.32
C ASN A 11 -0.48 -14.75 13.16
N VAL A 12 0.03 -13.90 12.26
CA VAL A 12 0.95 -14.25 11.18
C VAL A 12 2.07 -13.21 11.20
N PRO A 13 3.23 -13.49 10.56
CA PRO A 13 4.26 -12.47 10.41
C PRO A 13 3.74 -11.33 9.54
N VAL A 14 3.84 -10.09 10.03
CA VAL A 14 3.39 -8.90 9.30
C VAL A 14 4.60 -8.05 8.92
N THR A 15 4.70 -7.72 7.64
CA THR A 15 5.74 -6.81 7.16
C THR A 15 5.22 -5.38 7.27
N VAL A 16 5.83 -4.58 8.14
CA VAL A 16 5.48 -3.18 8.31
C VAL A 16 6.37 -2.35 7.41
N VAL A 17 5.75 -1.62 6.48
CA VAL A 17 6.44 -0.72 5.55
C VAL A 17 6.11 0.71 5.98
N LYS A 18 7.07 1.35 6.64
CA LYS A 18 6.90 2.72 7.13
C LYS A 18 7.36 3.72 6.08
N LEU A 19 6.49 4.67 5.74
CA LEU A 19 6.75 5.72 4.76
C LEU A 19 6.93 7.05 5.50
N ASP A 20 8.05 7.73 5.23
CA ASP A 20 8.38 9.03 5.82
C ASP A 20 8.70 10.00 4.70
N GLY A 21 7.86 11.01 4.52
CA GLY A 21 8.03 12.05 3.51
C GLY A 21 6.91 12.08 2.49
N GLN A 22 7.24 12.08 1.21
CA GLN A 22 6.29 12.22 0.11
C GLN A 22 6.35 11.01 -0.82
N LEU A 23 5.19 10.46 -1.13
CA LEU A 23 5.06 9.37 -2.10
C LEU A 23 4.53 9.95 -3.41
N ASP A 24 5.41 10.14 -4.37
CA ASP A 24 5.14 10.84 -5.62
C ASP A 24 5.82 10.14 -6.81
N GLY A 25 5.87 10.83 -7.96
CA GLY A 25 6.44 10.26 -9.18
C GLY A 25 7.95 9.99 -9.12
N GLN A 26 8.66 10.54 -8.13
CA GLN A 26 10.08 10.28 -7.94
C GLN A 26 10.36 9.14 -6.97
N THR A 27 9.40 8.83 -6.08
CA THR A 27 9.62 7.89 -4.98
C THR A 27 8.78 6.61 -5.07
N TYR A 28 7.72 6.60 -5.86
CA TYR A 28 6.76 5.49 -5.89
C TYR A 28 7.39 4.16 -6.35
N GLN A 29 8.36 4.20 -7.25
CA GLN A 29 9.03 2.99 -7.72
C GLN A 29 9.91 2.36 -6.64
N ASN A 30 10.49 3.18 -5.74
CA ASN A 30 11.23 2.67 -4.60
C ASN A 30 10.33 1.83 -3.69
N LEU A 31 9.11 2.28 -3.47
CA LEU A 31 8.14 1.54 -2.67
C LEU A 31 7.80 0.20 -3.34
N ILE A 32 7.53 0.21 -4.63
CA ILE A 32 7.23 -1.01 -5.38
C ILE A 32 8.41 -2.00 -5.31
N THR A 33 9.64 -1.51 -5.49
CA THR A 33 10.85 -2.33 -5.43
C THR A 33 11.02 -2.97 -4.05
N GLN A 34 10.87 -2.19 -2.98
CA GLN A 34 10.98 -2.69 -1.61
C GLN A 34 9.93 -3.75 -1.31
N ALA A 35 8.69 -3.50 -1.74
CA ALA A 35 7.60 -4.46 -1.56
C ALA A 35 7.87 -5.75 -2.34
N ARG A 36 8.37 -5.65 -3.56
CA ARG A 36 8.70 -6.81 -4.38
C ARG A 36 9.81 -7.64 -3.76
N GLU A 37 10.84 -7.00 -3.22
CA GLU A 37 11.92 -7.69 -2.53
C GLU A 37 11.40 -8.47 -1.33
N ALA A 38 10.53 -7.87 -0.53
CA ALA A 38 9.92 -8.55 0.61
C ALA A 38 9.03 -9.71 0.15
N TYR A 39 8.28 -9.53 -0.91
CA TYR A 39 7.45 -10.59 -1.49
C TYR A 39 8.31 -11.78 -1.96
N GLN A 40 9.42 -11.50 -2.63
CA GLN A 40 10.34 -12.53 -3.10
C GLN A 40 11.03 -13.26 -1.95
N ALA A 41 11.20 -12.59 -0.81
CA ALA A 41 11.72 -13.21 0.41
C ALA A 41 10.69 -14.11 1.12
N GLY A 42 9.44 -14.12 0.67
CA GLY A 42 8.39 -14.98 1.20
C GLY A 42 7.34 -14.29 2.06
N TRP A 43 7.46 -12.99 2.29
CA TRP A 43 6.49 -12.24 3.09
C TRP A 43 5.20 -12.00 2.29
N ARG A 44 4.05 -12.12 2.94
CA ARG A 44 2.75 -12.07 2.26
C ARG A 44 1.73 -11.13 2.89
N ASP A 45 1.97 -10.67 4.11
CA ASP A 45 1.04 -9.78 4.82
C ASP A 45 1.74 -8.47 5.12
N PHE A 46 1.24 -7.36 4.55
CA PHE A 46 1.87 -6.05 4.58
C PHE A 46 0.98 -5.03 5.26
N LEU A 47 1.58 -4.25 6.16
CA LEU A 47 0.96 -3.09 6.79
C LEU A 47 1.76 -1.85 6.41
N VAL A 48 1.12 -0.93 5.68
CA VAL A 48 1.77 0.30 5.24
C VAL A 48 1.51 1.39 6.27
N ASP A 49 2.55 1.78 7.01
CA ASP A 49 2.46 2.82 8.03
C ASP A 49 2.63 4.19 7.36
N MET A 50 1.56 4.97 7.37
CA MET A 50 1.48 6.29 6.74
C MET A 50 1.52 7.44 7.73
N GLY A 51 1.85 7.19 9.00
CA GLY A 51 1.84 8.21 10.05
C GLY A 51 2.76 9.40 9.76
N ASP A 52 3.87 9.17 9.07
CA ASP A 52 4.84 10.19 8.69
C ASP A 52 4.80 10.53 7.20
N LEU A 53 3.81 10.04 6.47
CA LEU A 53 3.61 10.36 5.07
C LEU A 53 2.84 11.67 4.96
N THR A 54 3.46 12.69 4.34
CA THR A 54 2.88 14.03 4.26
C THR A 54 2.17 14.30 2.94
N TYR A 55 2.39 13.49 1.92
CA TYR A 55 1.81 13.70 0.60
C TYR A 55 1.78 12.39 -0.18
N ILE A 56 0.69 12.17 -0.93
CA ILE A 56 0.58 11.07 -1.87
C ILE A 56 0.03 11.60 -3.21
N SER A 57 0.71 11.27 -4.31
CA SER A 57 0.28 11.62 -5.65
C SER A 57 -0.42 10.43 -6.32
N SER A 58 -0.91 10.64 -7.55
CA SER A 58 -1.47 9.55 -8.35
C SER A 58 -0.47 8.41 -8.57
N ALA A 59 0.83 8.74 -8.71
CA ALA A 59 1.88 7.72 -8.81
C ALA A 59 1.98 6.90 -7.51
N GLY A 60 1.82 7.56 -6.35
CA GLY A 60 1.79 6.86 -5.07
C GLY A 60 0.61 5.89 -4.97
N LEU A 61 -0.55 6.29 -5.48
CA LEU A 61 -1.72 5.42 -5.53
C LEU A 61 -1.47 4.20 -6.43
N VAL A 62 -0.76 4.38 -7.54
CA VAL A 62 -0.34 3.28 -8.41
C VAL A 62 0.56 2.31 -7.64
N ALA A 63 1.45 2.80 -6.80
CA ALA A 63 2.32 1.94 -5.99
C ALA A 63 1.49 1.06 -5.04
N LEU A 64 0.53 1.64 -4.33
CA LEU A 64 -0.35 0.86 -3.44
C LEU A 64 -1.15 -0.18 -4.22
N HIS A 65 -1.68 0.20 -5.37
CA HIS A 65 -2.41 -0.71 -6.24
C HIS A 65 -1.52 -1.87 -6.73
N SER A 66 -0.29 -1.56 -7.12
CA SER A 66 0.67 -2.57 -7.57
C SER A 66 0.99 -3.57 -6.45
N MET A 67 1.15 -3.09 -5.22
CA MET A 67 1.35 -3.96 -4.07
C MET A 67 0.16 -4.89 -3.85
N ALA A 68 -1.06 -4.35 -3.97
CA ALA A 68 -2.27 -5.16 -3.82
C ALA A 68 -2.35 -6.26 -4.88
N LEU A 69 -2.08 -5.94 -6.13
CA LEU A 69 -2.06 -6.94 -7.22
C LEU A 69 -1.00 -8.01 -7.00
N MET A 70 0.20 -7.60 -6.60
CA MET A 70 1.28 -8.53 -6.32
C MET A 70 0.90 -9.53 -5.22
N LEU A 71 0.27 -9.05 -4.15
CA LEU A 71 -0.13 -9.90 -3.03
C LEU A 71 -1.32 -10.80 -3.36
N ARG A 72 -2.07 -10.48 -4.40
CA ARG A 72 -3.12 -11.34 -4.94
C ARG A 72 -2.60 -12.34 -5.98
N GLY A 73 -1.31 -12.27 -6.33
CA GLY A 73 -0.71 -13.12 -7.36
C GLY A 73 -0.99 -12.67 -8.78
N GLU A 74 -1.43 -11.43 -8.98
CA GLU A 74 -1.72 -10.87 -10.31
C GLU A 74 -0.50 -10.13 -10.86
N GLU A 75 -0.45 -9.96 -12.19
CA GLU A 75 0.60 -9.17 -12.82
C GLU A 75 0.52 -7.71 -12.40
N LEU A 76 1.70 -7.09 -12.20
CA LEU A 76 1.77 -5.67 -11.89
C LEU A 76 1.39 -4.85 -13.12
N PRO A 77 0.68 -3.72 -12.94
CA PRO A 77 0.35 -2.86 -14.06
C PRO A 77 1.62 -2.24 -14.65
N ASP A 78 1.55 -1.87 -15.94
CA ASP A 78 2.60 -1.10 -16.58
C ASP A 78 2.58 0.32 -16.02
N THR A 79 3.55 0.64 -15.16
CA THR A 79 3.61 1.94 -14.49
C THR A 79 4.03 3.07 -15.42
N GLU A 80 4.56 2.77 -16.61
CA GLU A 80 4.88 3.78 -17.61
C GLU A 80 3.64 4.23 -18.40
N SER A 81 2.59 3.43 -18.38
CA SER A 81 1.33 3.70 -19.06
C SER A 81 0.28 4.17 -18.06
N GLY A 82 0.37 5.40 -17.58
CA GLY A 82 -0.48 5.91 -16.50
C GLY A 82 -1.97 5.65 -16.69
N TRP A 83 -2.48 5.73 -17.95
CA TRP A 83 -3.88 5.49 -18.23
C TRP A 83 -4.30 4.04 -17.95
N SER A 84 -3.46 3.07 -18.33
CA SER A 84 -3.73 1.66 -18.04
C SER A 84 -3.70 1.37 -16.54
N ALA A 85 -2.81 2.02 -15.81
CA ALA A 85 -2.73 1.90 -14.35
C ALA A 85 -4.03 2.39 -13.70
N PHE A 86 -4.59 3.52 -14.13
CA PHE A 86 -5.85 4.01 -13.61
C PHE A 86 -7.02 3.06 -13.88
N ARG A 87 -7.05 2.44 -15.03
CA ARG A 87 -8.06 1.42 -15.36
C ARG A 87 -7.95 0.21 -14.43
N SER A 88 -6.73 -0.25 -14.16
CA SER A 88 -6.48 -1.33 -13.21
C SER A 88 -6.92 -0.97 -11.82
N MET A 89 -6.69 0.28 -11.38
CA MET A 89 -7.13 0.77 -10.08
C MET A 89 -8.66 0.72 -9.96
N SER A 90 -9.39 1.11 -11.01
CA SER A 90 -10.85 1.03 -11.02
C SER A 90 -11.33 -0.42 -10.86
N LYS A 91 -10.69 -1.36 -11.52
CA LYS A 91 -11.02 -2.80 -11.38
C LYS A 91 -10.73 -3.31 -9.99
N THR A 92 -9.60 -2.91 -9.40
CA THR A 92 -9.26 -3.28 -8.03
C THR A 92 -10.30 -2.77 -7.05
N SER A 93 -10.75 -1.54 -7.21
CA SER A 93 -11.78 -0.94 -6.34
C SER A 93 -13.10 -1.71 -6.41
N SER A 94 -13.42 -2.33 -7.54
CA SER A 94 -14.66 -3.10 -7.69
C SER A 94 -14.53 -4.57 -7.26
N SER A 95 -13.30 -5.08 -7.05
CA SER A 95 -13.08 -6.50 -6.74
C SER A 95 -13.08 -6.83 -5.25
N GLY A 96 -13.35 -5.84 -4.37
CA GLY A 96 -13.49 -6.04 -2.94
C GLY A 96 -12.24 -5.69 -2.14
N ARG A 97 -12.34 -5.89 -0.82
CA ARG A 97 -11.34 -5.45 0.13
C ARG A 97 -10.13 -6.38 0.16
N GLN A 98 -8.94 -5.80 0.24
CA GLN A 98 -7.69 -6.56 0.32
C GLN A 98 -7.50 -7.16 1.71
N VAL A 99 -7.01 -8.39 1.78
CA VAL A 99 -6.78 -9.09 3.04
C VAL A 99 -5.30 -9.18 3.40
N HIS A 100 -4.40 -9.01 2.45
CA HIS A 100 -2.95 -9.15 2.64
C HIS A 100 -2.21 -7.82 2.69
N ILE A 101 -2.91 -6.70 2.51
CA ILE A 101 -2.34 -5.36 2.62
C ILE A 101 -3.34 -4.44 3.30
N LYS A 102 -2.89 -3.75 4.33
CA LYS A 102 -3.71 -2.81 5.11
C LYS A 102 -2.91 -1.55 5.36
N LEU A 103 -3.60 -0.47 5.71
CA LEU A 103 -2.99 0.85 5.90
C LEU A 103 -3.10 1.26 7.37
N LEU A 104 -2.08 1.97 7.85
CA LEU A 104 -2.01 2.41 9.26
C LEU A 104 -1.80 3.92 9.32
N ASN A 105 -2.64 4.60 10.09
CA ASN A 105 -2.52 6.01 10.46
C ASN A 105 -2.35 7.00 9.29
N PRO A 106 -3.12 6.92 8.19
CA PRO A 106 -3.00 7.94 7.16
C PRO A 106 -3.37 9.31 7.73
N ARG A 107 -2.58 10.33 7.42
CA ARG A 107 -2.90 11.70 7.80
C ARG A 107 -4.15 12.16 7.06
N PRO A 108 -4.89 13.19 7.58
CA PRO A 108 -6.12 13.65 6.94
C PRO A 108 -5.97 14.00 5.47
N GLU A 109 -4.87 14.66 5.08
CA GLU A 109 -4.61 15.04 3.69
C GLU A 109 -4.37 13.82 2.80
N VAL A 110 -3.75 12.77 3.33
CA VAL A 110 -3.54 11.52 2.60
C VAL A 110 -4.85 10.72 2.55
N GLN A 111 -5.57 10.66 3.65
CA GLN A 111 -6.84 9.95 3.72
C GLN A 111 -7.86 10.54 2.74
N SER A 112 -7.90 11.87 2.58
CA SER A 112 -8.78 12.51 1.61
C SER A 112 -8.51 12.02 0.19
N VAL A 113 -7.25 11.85 -0.18
CA VAL A 113 -6.89 11.34 -1.51
C VAL A 113 -7.33 9.88 -1.65
N LEU A 114 -7.11 9.06 -0.62
CA LEU A 114 -7.54 7.66 -0.64
C LEU A 114 -9.05 7.54 -0.80
N GLU A 115 -9.82 8.38 -0.10
CA GLU A 115 -11.28 8.42 -0.21
C GLU A 115 -11.73 8.82 -1.61
N MET A 116 -11.07 9.81 -2.19
CA MET A 116 -11.41 10.34 -3.52
C MET A 116 -11.33 9.28 -4.61
N VAL A 117 -10.36 8.36 -4.52
CA VAL A 117 -10.18 7.28 -5.51
C VAL A 117 -10.87 5.98 -5.10
N GLY A 118 -11.57 5.96 -3.97
CA GLY A 118 -12.30 4.77 -3.50
C GLY A 118 -11.41 3.74 -2.79
N PHE A 119 -10.19 4.06 -2.43
CA PHE A 119 -9.28 3.11 -1.78
C PHE A 119 -9.68 2.78 -0.35
N THR A 120 -10.50 3.61 0.31
CA THR A 120 -11.02 3.29 1.64
C THR A 120 -11.99 2.11 1.63
N ALA A 121 -12.55 1.77 0.46
CA ALA A 121 -13.36 0.57 0.29
C ALA A 121 -12.51 -0.67 -0.05
N VAL A 122 -11.27 -0.47 -0.50
CA VAL A 122 -10.36 -1.54 -0.93
C VAL A 122 -9.40 -1.95 0.18
N PHE A 123 -8.86 -0.96 0.90
CA PHE A 123 -7.88 -1.18 1.97
C PHE A 123 -8.51 -0.91 3.33
N GLU A 124 -8.36 -1.83 4.27
CA GLU A 124 -8.69 -1.55 5.66
C GLU A 124 -7.71 -0.56 6.24
N ILE A 125 -8.21 0.41 6.99
CA ILE A 125 -7.42 1.47 7.59
C ILE A 125 -7.52 1.36 9.10
N PHE A 126 -6.36 1.34 9.77
CA PHE A 126 -6.26 1.25 11.23
C PHE A 126 -5.56 2.48 11.77
N ASN A 127 -5.86 2.84 13.01
CA ASN A 127 -5.21 3.91 13.75
C ASN A 127 -4.37 3.41 14.92
N ASP A 128 -4.28 2.08 15.08
CA ASP A 128 -3.54 1.43 16.14
C ASP A 128 -2.75 0.27 15.56
N LEU A 129 -1.44 0.25 15.83
CA LEU A 129 -0.53 -0.75 15.28
C LEU A 129 -0.91 -2.16 15.75
N ASP A 130 -1.20 -2.32 17.05
CA ASP A 130 -1.51 -3.64 17.60
C ASP A 130 -2.80 -4.20 17.00
N GLU A 131 -3.83 -3.37 16.86
CA GLU A 131 -5.09 -3.78 16.21
C GLU A 131 -4.85 -4.17 14.76
N ALA A 132 -4.06 -3.38 14.04
CA ALA A 132 -3.73 -3.66 12.64
C ALA A 132 -3.01 -5.00 12.50
N VAL A 133 -2.00 -5.25 13.32
CA VAL A 133 -1.23 -6.50 13.28
C VAL A 133 -2.12 -7.71 13.61
N LYS A 134 -2.99 -7.58 14.60
CA LYS A 134 -3.91 -8.67 15.00
C LYS A 134 -4.98 -8.97 13.96
N SER A 135 -5.25 -8.03 13.05
CA SER A 135 -6.31 -8.17 12.04
C SER A 135 -5.93 -9.11 10.89
N PHE A 136 -4.65 -9.42 10.73
CA PHE A 136 -4.17 -10.33 9.68
C PHE A 136 -4.39 -11.80 10.03
#